data_697bba7d9aefe10529b2ac27d2fb1aca
#
_entry.id   697bba7d9aefe10529b2ac27d2fb1aca
#
_cell.length_a   1.000
_cell.length_b   1.000
_cell.length_c   1.000
_cell.angle_alpha   90.00
_cell.angle_beta   90.00
_cell.angle_gamma   90.00
#
_symmetry.space_group_name_H-M   'P 1'
#
loop_
_entity.id
_entity.type
_entity.pdbx_description
1 polymer ?
#
loop_
_entity_poly.entity_id
_entity_poly.type
_entity_poly.pdbx_seq_one_letter_code
_entity_poly.pdbx_strand_id
1 'polypeptide(L)'
;SQSEYVQNLIRGVKQYEESTIPAVNEKFDNFQTNFHINDNERTLYDWASKQTYIALGNMMTTAALLGVDSCPMEGFDLDKVTEILADEGILDTEHFGISVMVGFGYRAEEPAHGKVRQNKDDVISWV
;
A
#
# COMPACT_ATOMS: atom_id res chain seq x y z
N SER A 1 -2.40 -17.72 -0.05
CA SER A 1 -1.05 -17.93 0.56
C SER A 1 -0.14 -18.87 -0.23
N GLN A 2 -0.66 -19.57 -1.25
CA GLN A 2 0.12 -20.56 -1.99
C GLN A 2 0.76 -20.03 -3.28
N SER A 3 0.68 -18.74 -3.56
CA SER A 3 1.34 -18.16 -4.74
C SER A 3 2.86 -18.34 -4.65
N GLU A 4 3.51 -18.53 -5.78
CA GLU A 4 4.97 -18.66 -5.86
C GLU A 4 5.69 -17.47 -5.19
N TYR A 5 5.17 -16.27 -5.38
CA TYR A 5 5.70 -15.06 -4.74
C TYR A 5 5.71 -15.17 -3.20
N VAL A 6 4.59 -15.58 -2.58
CA VAL A 6 4.51 -15.73 -1.12
C VAL A 6 5.42 -16.85 -0.63
N GLN A 7 5.52 -17.95 -1.36
CA GLN A 7 6.41 -19.05 -0.99
C GLN A 7 7.88 -18.65 -1.07
N ASN A 8 8.27 -17.87 -2.07
CA ASN A 8 9.61 -17.31 -2.19
C ASN A 8 9.91 -16.31 -1.07
N LEU A 9 8.94 -15.49 -0.67
CA LEU A 9 9.07 -14.58 0.46
C LEU A 9 9.30 -15.34 1.79
N ILE A 10 8.53 -16.39 2.03
CA ILE A 10 8.61 -17.21 3.24
C ILE A 10 9.97 -17.90 3.33
N ARG A 11 10.45 -18.48 2.24
CA ARG A 11 11.73 -19.20 2.20
C ARG A 11 12.94 -18.29 2.08
N GLY A 12 12.90 -17.36 1.11
CA GLY A 12 14.04 -16.55 0.74
C GLY A 12 14.28 -15.37 1.67
N VAL A 13 13.24 -14.66 2.06
CA VAL A 13 13.35 -13.43 2.86
C VAL A 13 13.18 -13.72 4.35
N LYS A 14 12.12 -14.44 4.72
CA LYS A 14 11.84 -14.76 6.12
C LYS A 14 12.61 -15.97 6.65
N GLN A 15 13.15 -16.79 5.76
CA GLN A 15 14.00 -17.95 6.07
C GLN A 15 13.36 -18.92 7.08
N TYR A 16 12.06 -19.17 6.96
CA TYR A 16 11.39 -20.17 7.77
C TYR A 16 11.87 -21.58 7.41
N GLU A 17 12.01 -22.43 8.42
CA GLU A 17 12.29 -23.84 8.21
C GLU A 17 11.15 -24.53 7.46
N GLU A 18 11.46 -25.43 6.52
CA GLU A 18 10.47 -26.14 5.70
C GLU A 18 9.40 -26.85 6.54
N SER A 19 9.77 -27.39 7.70
CA SER A 19 8.86 -28.05 8.65
C SER A 19 7.78 -27.13 9.20
N THR A 20 8.03 -25.81 9.24
CA THR A 20 7.10 -24.80 9.80
C THR A 20 6.20 -24.18 8.74
N ILE A 21 6.54 -24.28 7.48
CA ILE A 21 5.81 -23.64 6.37
C ILE A 21 4.33 -24.06 6.31
N PRO A 22 3.94 -25.33 6.48
CA PRO A 22 2.53 -25.70 6.48
C PRO A 22 1.71 -24.98 7.55
N ALA A 23 2.24 -24.86 8.76
CA ALA A 23 1.56 -24.17 9.86
C ALA A 23 1.50 -22.64 9.64
N VAL A 24 2.50 -22.05 8.99
CA VAL A 24 2.51 -20.64 8.60
C VAL A 24 1.44 -20.37 7.54
N ASN A 25 1.35 -21.21 6.51
CA ASN A 25 0.33 -21.12 5.48
C ASN A 25 -1.08 -21.24 6.07
N GLU A 26 -1.31 -22.24 6.92
CA GLU A 26 -2.60 -22.45 7.59
C GLU A 26 -3.02 -21.22 8.41
N LYS A 27 -2.10 -20.65 9.19
CA LYS A 27 -2.39 -19.42 9.96
C LYS A 27 -2.75 -18.25 9.05
N PHE A 28 -2.06 -18.11 7.93
CA PHE A 28 -2.31 -17.03 6.97
C PHE A 28 -3.66 -17.20 6.27
N ASP A 29 -4.00 -18.43 5.86
CA ASP A 29 -5.28 -18.75 5.24
C ASP A 29 -6.44 -18.55 6.21
N ASN A 30 -6.29 -18.99 7.46
CA ASN A 30 -7.28 -18.77 8.51
C ASN A 30 -7.48 -17.28 8.80
N PHE A 31 -6.40 -16.49 8.84
CA PHE A 31 -6.49 -15.05 8.99
C PHE A 31 -7.28 -14.42 7.83
N GLN A 32 -6.94 -14.74 6.59
CA GLN A 32 -7.62 -14.18 5.43
C GLN A 32 -9.11 -14.56 5.40
N THR A 33 -9.44 -15.80 5.75
CA THR A 33 -10.82 -16.29 5.79
C THR A 33 -11.62 -15.62 6.93
N ASN A 34 -11.07 -15.59 8.14
CA ASN A 34 -11.77 -15.02 9.30
C ASN A 34 -12.03 -13.52 9.18
N PHE A 35 -11.21 -12.81 8.42
CA PHE A 35 -11.36 -11.38 8.17
C PHE A 35 -11.98 -11.06 6.80
N HIS A 36 -12.50 -12.07 6.09
CA HIS A 36 -13.16 -11.91 4.78
C HIS A 36 -12.27 -11.22 3.74
N ILE A 37 -10.95 -11.43 3.82
CA ILE A 37 -9.98 -10.81 2.92
C ILE A 37 -9.99 -11.50 1.55
N ASN A 38 -10.16 -12.81 1.54
CA ASN A 38 -10.10 -13.66 0.35
C ASN A 38 -11.48 -14.07 -0.19
N ASP A 39 -12.56 -13.37 0.19
CA ASP A 39 -13.91 -13.66 -0.29
C ASP A 39 -14.02 -13.45 -1.81
N ASN A 40 -13.29 -12.49 -2.35
CA ASN A 40 -13.18 -12.21 -3.78
C ASN A 40 -11.93 -11.35 -4.07
N GLU A 41 -11.64 -11.14 -5.37
CA GLU A 41 -10.49 -10.35 -5.81
C GLU A 41 -10.52 -8.91 -5.30
N ARG A 42 -11.70 -8.31 -5.21
CA ARG A 42 -11.85 -6.94 -4.74
C ARG A 42 -11.48 -6.80 -3.27
N THR A 43 -11.95 -7.70 -2.40
CA THR A 43 -11.62 -7.66 -0.97
C THR A 43 -10.14 -7.91 -0.72
N LEU A 44 -9.53 -8.80 -1.50
CA LEU A 44 -8.10 -9.06 -1.45
C LEU A 44 -7.29 -7.82 -1.88
N TYR A 45 -7.69 -7.19 -2.99
CA TYR A 45 -7.05 -5.97 -3.49
C TYR A 45 -7.18 -4.82 -2.48
N ASP A 46 -8.37 -4.59 -1.93
CA ASP A 46 -8.62 -3.54 -0.94
C ASP A 46 -7.78 -3.75 0.33
N TRP A 47 -7.59 -5.01 0.75
CA TRP A 47 -6.72 -5.32 1.87
C TRP A 47 -5.24 -5.08 1.53
N ALA A 48 -4.78 -5.53 0.37
CA ALA A 48 -3.41 -5.32 -0.09
C ALA A 48 -3.10 -3.83 -0.24
N SER A 49 -4.03 -3.04 -0.80
CA SER A 49 -3.91 -1.58 -0.94
C SER A 49 -3.67 -0.89 0.40
N LYS A 50 -4.34 -1.29 1.48
CA LYS A 50 -4.12 -0.72 2.82
C LYS A 50 -2.67 -0.85 3.29
N GLN A 51 -1.96 -1.90 2.87
CA GLN A 51 -0.55 -2.08 3.24
C GLN A 51 0.34 -1.04 2.56
N THR A 52 0.00 -0.62 1.34
CA THR A 52 0.74 0.43 0.62
C THR A 52 0.55 1.81 1.25
N TYR A 53 -0.63 2.08 1.83
CA TYR A 53 -0.90 3.34 2.55
C TYR A 53 -0.07 3.49 3.84
N ILE A 54 0.30 2.38 4.48
CA ILE A 54 1.24 2.42 5.62
C ILE A 54 2.61 2.91 5.14
N ALA A 55 3.09 2.38 4.01
CA ALA A 55 4.34 2.84 3.39
C ALA A 55 4.24 4.30 2.93
N LEU A 56 3.13 4.67 2.28
CA LEU A 56 2.85 6.04 1.85
C LEU A 56 2.94 7.03 3.01
N GLY A 57 2.27 6.75 4.13
CA GLY A 57 2.30 7.59 5.32
C GLY A 57 3.72 7.80 5.87
N ASN A 58 4.51 6.72 5.93
CA ASN A 58 5.91 6.78 6.35
C ASN A 58 6.77 7.60 5.37
N MET A 59 6.60 7.41 4.07
CA MET A 59 7.35 8.15 3.04
C MET A 59 7.04 9.65 3.11
N MET A 60 5.76 10.02 3.21
CA MET A 60 5.33 11.42 3.32
C MET A 60 5.84 12.09 4.59
N THR A 61 5.81 11.39 5.72
CA THR A 61 6.34 11.90 7.00
C THR A 61 7.85 12.10 6.91
N THR A 62 8.57 11.13 6.36
CA THR A 62 10.02 11.23 6.17
C THR A 62 10.39 12.37 5.22
N ALA A 63 9.67 12.52 4.10
CA ALA A 63 9.87 13.62 3.17
C ALA A 63 9.70 14.98 3.86
N ALA A 64 8.65 15.13 4.67
CA ALA A 64 8.41 16.36 5.43
C ALA A 64 9.55 16.67 6.42
N LEU A 65 10.11 15.66 7.09
CA LEU A 65 11.27 15.84 7.99
C LEU A 65 12.54 16.28 7.25
N LEU A 66 12.65 15.90 5.97
CA LEU A 66 13.76 16.30 5.10
C LEU A 66 13.50 17.62 4.36
N GLY A 67 12.36 18.28 4.61
CA GLY A 67 11.99 19.53 3.92
C GLY A 67 11.54 19.32 2.47
N VAL A 68 11.13 18.10 2.12
CA VAL A 68 10.59 17.75 0.80
C VAL A 68 9.06 17.69 0.89
N ASP A 69 8.39 18.37 -0.03
CA ASP A 69 6.93 18.30 -0.13
C ASP A 69 6.48 16.99 -0.77
N SER A 70 5.27 16.59 -0.46
CA SER A 70 4.64 15.39 -1.03
C SER A 70 3.19 15.67 -1.40
N CYS A 71 2.74 15.04 -2.51
CA CYS A 71 1.37 15.11 -2.97
C CYS A 71 0.86 13.70 -3.27
N PRO A 72 0.07 13.08 -2.38
CA PRO A 72 -0.61 11.82 -2.66
C PRO A 72 -1.76 12.06 -3.63
N MET A 73 -1.96 11.14 -4.56
CA MET A 73 -2.95 11.25 -5.63
C MET A 73 -3.73 9.95 -5.77
N GLU A 74 -5.06 10.06 -5.69
CA GLU A 74 -6.00 8.97 -5.99
C GLU A 74 -6.88 9.30 -7.20
N GLY A 75 -7.03 10.61 -7.51
CA GLY A 75 -7.90 11.11 -8.57
C GLY A 75 -7.25 11.10 -9.95
N PHE A 76 -6.66 9.99 -10.37
CA PHE A 76 -6.10 9.80 -11.70
C PHE A 76 -6.93 8.77 -12.49
N ASP A 77 -6.76 8.77 -13.81
CA ASP A 77 -7.34 7.76 -14.70
C ASP A 77 -6.58 6.44 -14.52
N LEU A 78 -7.16 5.55 -13.68
CA LEU A 78 -6.53 4.29 -13.29
C LEU A 78 -6.23 3.39 -14.49
N ASP A 79 -7.19 3.28 -15.43
CA ASP A 79 -7.04 2.39 -16.58
C ASP A 79 -5.90 2.86 -17.47
N LYS A 80 -5.84 4.17 -17.73
CA LYS A 80 -4.82 4.78 -18.58
C LYS A 80 -3.42 4.71 -17.97
N VAL A 81 -3.29 4.92 -16.67
CA VAL A 81 -1.99 4.80 -15.99
C VAL A 81 -1.56 3.34 -15.94
N THR A 82 -2.49 2.41 -15.73
CA THR A 82 -2.22 0.98 -15.77
C THR A 82 -1.70 0.55 -17.14
N GLU A 83 -2.37 0.99 -18.22
CA GLU A 83 -1.95 0.72 -19.61
C GLU A 83 -0.52 1.24 -19.86
N ILE A 84 -0.24 2.50 -19.54
CA ILE A 84 1.08 3.11 -19.74
C ILE A 84 2.18 2.32 -19.01
N LEU A 85 1.97 1.99 -17.73
CA LEU A 85 2.97 1.28 -16.94
C LEU A 85 3.16 -0.17 -17.38
N ALA A 86 2.11 -0.80 -17.89
CA ALA A 86 2.17 -2.13 -18.46
C ALA A 86 2.95 -2.12 -19.79
N ASP A 87 2.66 -1.17 -20.68
CA ASP A 87 3.33 -1.03 -21.97
C ASP A 87 4.83 -0.73 -21.82
N GLU A 88 5.19 0.02 -20.78
CA GLU A 88 6.59 0.29 -20.42
C GLU A 88 7.27 -0.89 -19.69
N GLY A 89 6.56 -1.97 -19.42
CA GLY A 89 7.09 -3.14 -18.71
C GLY A 89 7.40 -2.89 -17.23
N ILE A 90 6.83 -1.83 -16.64
CA ILE A 90 7.01 -1.47 -15.23
C ILE A 90 6.03 -2.22 -14.35
N LEU A 91 4.78 -2.39 -14.81
CA LEU A 91 3.70 -3.04 -14.07
C LEU A 91 3.35 -4.38 -14.68
N ASP A 92 3.52 -5.44 -13.92
CA ASP A 92 2.98 -6.76 -14.22
C ASP A 92 1.52 -6.81 -13.76
N THR A 93 0.60 -6.61 -14.70
CA THR A 93 -0.84 -6.55 -14.43
C THR A 93 -1.47 -7.88 -14.08
N GLU A 94 -0.77 -9.00 -14.28
CA GLU A 94 -1.25 -10.33 -13.87
C GLU A 94 -1.21 -10.48 -12.34
N HIS A 95 -0.24 -9.84 -11.68
CA HIS A 95 0.01 -10.01 -10.25
C HIS A 95 -0.18 -8.74 -9.41
N PHE A 96 -0.13 -7.56 -10.03
CA PHE A 96 -0.11 -6.28 -9.32
C PHE A 96 -1.11 -5.28 -9.93
N GLY A 97 -1.57 -4.36 -9.08
CA GLY A 97 -2.37 -3.21 -9.48
C GLY A 97 -1.89 -1.92 -8.81
N ILE A 98 -2.34 -0.79 -9.33
CA ILE A 98 -1.99 0.52 -8.78
C ILE A 98 -2.96 0.85 -7.65
N SER A 99 -2.44 1.14 -6.47
CA SER A 99 -3.23 1.54 -5.30
C SER A 99 -3.31 3.07 -5.17
N VAL A 100 -2.18 3.73 -5.22
CA VAL A 100 -2.04 5.18 -5.01
C VAL A 100 -0.77 5.66 -5.69
N MET A 101 -0.75 6.92 -6.11
CA MET A 101 0.46 7.60 -6.56
C MET A 101 0.88 8.68 -5.57
N VAL A 102 2.15 9.02 -5.55
CA VAL A 102 2.67 10.13 -4.77
C VAL A 102 3.80 10.84 -5.51
N GLY A 103 3.70 12.15 -5.62
CA GLY A 103 4.80 12.99 -6.09
C GLY A 103 5.61 13.55 -4.91
N PHE A 104 6.93 13.59 -5.05
CA PHE A 104 7.84 14.23 -4.10
C PHE A 104 8.66 15.30 -4.81
N GLY A 105 8.90 16.44 -4.15
CA GLY A 105 9.71 17.50 -4.72
C GLY A 105 9.75 18.74 -3.83
N TYR A 106 10.55 19.70 -4.26
CA TYR A 106 10.56 21.02 -3.65
C TYR A 106 9.49 21.90 -4.32
N ARG A 107 8.73 22.65 -3.50
CA ARG A 107 7.72 23.56 -4.04
C ARG A 107 8.38 24.68 -4.85
N ALA A 108 7.78 25.06 -5.95
CA ALA A 108 8.22 26.18 -6.76
C ALA A 108 7.75 27.52 -6.18
N GLU A 109 6.61 27.52 -5.47
CA GLU A 109 5.99 28.69 -4.86
C GLU A 109 5.25 28.32 -3.57
N GLU A 110 4.96 29.28 -2.73
CA GLU A 110 4.17 29.06 -1.53
C GLU A 110 2.71 28.69 -1.90
N PRO A 111 2.06 27.81 -1.13
CA PRO A 111 0.66 27.46 -1.37
C PRO A 111 -0.25 28.69 -1.33
N ALA A 112 -1.18 28.79 -2.27
CA ALA A 112 -2.15 29.89 -2.36
C ALA A 112 -3.02 30.02 -1.09
N HIS A 113 -3.18 28.93 -0.34
CA HIS A 113 -3.94 28.88 0.90
C HIS A 113 -3.17 28.14 1.99
N GLY A 114 -3.26 28.65 3.22
CA GLY A 114 -2.71 27.98 4.40
C GLY A 114 -3.38 26.63 4.65
N LYS A 115 -2.71 25.77 5.39
CA LYS A 115 -3.25 24.45 5.81
C LYS A 115 -4.44 24.65 6.75
N VAL A 116 -5.59 24.10 6.38
CA VAL A 116 -6.79 24.04 7.22
C VAL A 116 -6.89 22.64 7.83
N ARG A 117 -7.15 22.59 9.12
CA ARG A 117 -7.35 21.34 9.88
C ARG A 117 -8.53 21.50 10.82
N GLN A 118 -9.21 20.41 11.10
CA GLN A 118 -10.20 20.35 12.19
C GLN A 118 -9.49 20.57 13.52
N ASN A 119 -10.24 21.08 14.53
CA ASN A 119 -9.70 21.18 15.87
C ASN A 119 -9.35 19.79 16.41
N LYS A 120 -8.28 19.71 17.19
CA LYS A 120 -7.82 18.44 17.76
C LYS A 120 -8.88 17.73 18.57
N ASP A 121 -9.65 18.50 19.37
CA ASP A 121 -10.67 17.98 20.27
C ASP A 121 -11.93 17.44 19.52
N ASP A 122 -12.09 17.82 18.23
CA ASP A 122 -13.17 17.32 17.37
C ASP A 122 -12.84 15.94 16.78
N VAL A 123 -11.55 15.55 16.75
CA VAL A 123 -11.06 14.35 16.08
C VAL A 123 -10.37 13.34 17.00
N ILE A 124 -10.04 13.74 18.23
CA ILE A 124 -9.35 12.88 19.21
C ILE A 124 -10.15 12.87 20.51
N SER A 125 -10.58 11.69 20.92
CA SER A 125 -11.17 11.45 22.24
C SER A 125 -10.21 10.62 23.10
N TRP A 126 -9.98 11.06 24.32
CA TRP A 126 -9.19 10.33 25.31
C TRP A 126 -10.13 9.53 26.20
N VAL A 127 -9.93 8.22 26.27
CA VAL A 127 -10.71 7.27 27.09
C VAL A 127 -9.82 6.60 28.11
#